data_e2218dd624f19059e8abce13821e1fb3
#
_entry.id   e2218dd624f19059e8abce13821e1fb3
#
_cell.length_a   1.000
_cell.length_b   1.000
_cell.length_c   1.000
_cell.angle_alpha   90.00
_cell.angle_beta   90.00
_cell.angle_gamma   90.00
#
_symmetry.space_group_name_H-M   'P 1'
#
loop_
_entity.id
_entity.type
_entity.pdbx_description
1 polymer ?
#
loop_
_entity_poly.entity_id
_entity_poly.type
_entity_poly.pdbx_seq_one_letter_code
_entity_poly.pdbx_strand_id
1 'polypeptide(L)'
;MTATRLSEPIQSREAVVGHVIFDECLAKGESNYCYMECEDSRPHLGVYVRVNDPSGLSFVARILDGPFYLKGSRSAYFALELNAMNVEGRKTAIQSRPQPDSTVSLLDSESTQDYIGASGDIKLGRLLGQPGVNISLRSTSLVRHVGIFGTTGSGKSNTLQVIAEQAIQTGRAVLIFDIEGEYVRMNEPTGELIPTLAEFGQKPEGVKDLRVYVPAPNSCLNPDAKKFEIPFAELDLEIFSDVLGLTPFERVYFLDIAKKIKDTSGSFQAYDLNSVMSTLRKRIEGQIDKATIPEIVAEAHMGLFTKLSLAERTGVIDAPYEKITPEMLCVPGRISVVDVSESSDLLRNLCVAHHLREVFKYKTNHPQSAPLMLFVEEIHTFISKGKSDRMVATISMLTEMARQGRKRGLGLGIVSQQPALLPSELIELCNTRFVHKLGSTPNLEALRQSTGNVSDSLWALLPSLGKGEVLLASPEFEQAIVALVRPNKSKRLRVEFG
;
A
#
# COMPACT_ATOMS: atom_id res chain seq x y z
N MET A 1 56.91 1.65 9.11
CA MET A 1 56.65 0.22 8.96
C MET A 1 55.84 -0.25 10.14
N THR A 2 54.56 -0.26 10.04
CA THR A 2 53.64 -0.82 11.03
C THR A 2 52.64 -1.64 10.26
N ALA A 3 52.82 -2.95 10.34
CA ALA A 3 51.98 -3.94 9.69
C ALA A 3 50.60 -3.94 10.35
N THR A 4 49.61 -3.58 9.57
CA THR A 4 48.19 -3.74 9.92
C THR A 4 47.88 -5.24 9.90
N ARG A 5 47.62 -5.81 11.08
CA ARG A 5 47.07 -7.18 11.19
C ARG A 5 45.73 -7.20 10.52
N LEU A 6 45.62 -8.00 9.44
CA LEU A 6 44.36 -8.46 8.88
C LEU A 6 43.65 -9.25 9.97
N SER A 7 42.50 -8.76 10.41
CA SER A 7 41.61 -9.48 11.30
C SER A 7 41.15 -10.75 10.58
N GLU A 8 41.43 -11.90 11.18
CA GLU A 8 40.87 -13.18 10.77
C GLU A 8 39.33 -13.10 10.78
N PRO A 9 38.64 -13.70 9.81
CA PRO A 9 37.19 -13.73 9.79
C PRO A 9 36.71 -14.52 11.03
N ILE A 10 35.85 -13.92 11.82
CA ILE A 10 35.14 -14.58 12.92
C ILE A 10 34.32 -15.71 12.29
N GLN A 11 34.80 -16.92 12.38
CA GLN A 11 34.02 -18.13 12.10
C GLN A 11 32.97 -18.28 13.21
N SER A 12 31.79 -17.66 13.00
CA SER A 12 30.58 -18.09 13.71
C SER A 12 30.34 -19.54 13.28
N ARG A 13 30.34 -20.49 14.21
CA ARG A 13 30.05 -21.90 13.93
C ARG A 13 28.56 -22.00 13.58
N GLU A 14 28.25 -21.82 12.30
CA GLU A 14 26.92 -22.12 11.77
C GLU A 14 26.68 -23.62 11.98
N ALA A 15 25.57 -23.98 12.61
CA ALA A 15 25.25 -25.38 12.88
C ALA A 15 24.93 -26.10 11.57
N VAL A 16 25.68 -27.13 11.22
CA VAL A 16 25.38 -28.00 10.07
C VAL A 16 24.07 -28.74 10.38
N VAL A 17 23.12 -28.68 9.46
CA VAL A 17 21.80 -29.31 9.60
C VAL A 17 21.55 -30.43 8.61
N GLY A 18 22.39 -30.55 7.58
CA GLY A 18 22.25 -31.60 6.56
C GLY A 18 23.26 -31.51 5.46
N HIS A 19 23.05 -32.32 4.44
CA HIS A 19 23.89 -32.38 3.24
C HIS A 19 23.02 -32.37 1.99
N VAL A 20 23.55 -31.78 0.91
CA VAL A 20 22.89 -31.80 -0.40
C VAL A 20 22.89 -33.21 -0.95
N ILE A 21 21.75 -33.64 -1.45
CA ILE A 21 21.59 -34.93 -2.11
C ILE A 21 21.12 -34.73 -3.54
N PHE A 22 21.36 -35.75 -4.36
CA PHE A 22 20.73 -35.90 -5.67
C PHE A 22 19.92 -37.20 -5.66
N ASP A 23 18.59 -37.04 -5.88
CA ASP A 23 17.71 -38.19 -6.05
C ASP A 23 16.78 -37.88 -7.24
N GLU A 24 16.73 -38.79 -8.21
CA GLU A 24 15.87 -38.65 -9.38
C GLU A 24 14.40 -38.58 -9.06
N CYS A 25 13.96 -39.18 -7.95
CA CYS A 25 12.59 -39.12 -7.49
C CYS A 25 12.17 -37.74 -6.95
N LEU A 26 13.17 -36.93 -6.53
CA LEU A 26 12.96 -35.59 -6.00
C LEU A 26 13.26 -34.51 -7.08
N ALA A 27 13.90 -34.87 -8.17
CA ALA A 27 14.37 -33.93 -9.17
C ALA A 27 13.18 -33.21 -9.85
N LYS A 28 12.99 -31.93 -9.51
CA LYS A 28 12.23 -31.00 -10.35
C LYS A 28 13.17 -30.39 -11.36
N GLY A 29 12.74 -30.29 -12.62
CA GLY A 29 13.57 -29.85 -13.74
C GLY A 29 14.03 -28.37 -13.70
N GLU A 30 13.84 -27.66 -12.60
CA GLU A 30 14.15 -26.23 -12.46
C GLU A 30 15.59 -26.02 -11.95
N SER A 31 16.30 -25.06 -12.54
CA SER A 31 17.74 -24.82 -12.32
C SER A 31 18.08 -24.30 -10.90
N ASN A 32 17.11 -23.75 -10.18
CA ASN A 32 17.34 -23.06 -8.90
C ASN A 32 17.02 -23.92 -7.67
N TYR A 33 16.83 -25.23 -7.83
CA TYR A 33 16.50 -26.12 -6.74
C TYR A 33 17.59 -27.16 -6.51
N CYS A 34 17.79 -27.49 -5.24
CA CYS A 34 18.47 -28.69 -4.79
C CYS A 34 17.73 -29.28 -3.59
N TYR A 35 18.11 -30.49 -3.19
CA TYR A 35 17.50 -31.17 -2.06
C TYR A 35 18.54 -31.42 -1.00
N MET A 36 18.16 -31.36 0.27
CA MET A 36 19.00 -31.75 1.39
C MET A 36 18.39 -32.92 2.15
N GLU A 37 19.24 -33.76 2.67
CA GLU A 37 18.94 -34.77 3.67
C GLU A 37 19.32 -34.25 5.04
N CYS A 38 18.45 -34.47 6.03
CA CYS A 38 18.59 -34.03 7.40
C CYS A 38 18.29 -35.21 8.34
N GLU A 39 19.23 -35.61 9.21
CA GLU A 39 19.07 -36.74 10.09
C GLU A 39 18.49 -36.35 11.45
N ASP A 40 19.04 -35.31 12.10
CA ASP A 40 18.79 -35.03 13.53
C ASP A 40 18.06 -33.70 13.82
N SER A 41 18.00 -32.77 12.86
CA SER A 41 17.36 -31.50 13.03
C SER A 41 16.28 -31.32 11.98
N ARG A 42 15.14 -30.73 12.38
CA ARG A 42 14.04 -30.42 11.46
C ARG A 42 13.93 -28.91 11.32
N PRO A 43 14.66 -28.33 10.36
CA PRO A 43 14.57 -26.90 10.12
C PRO A 43 13.16 -26.54 9.64
N HIS A 44 12.73 -25.32 9.95
CA HIS A 44 11.42 -24.82 9.53
C HIS A 44 11.45 -24.32 8.09
N LEU A 45 10.31 -24.36 7.42
CA LEU A 45 10.15 -23.76 6.11
C LEU A 45 10.37 -22.24 6.18
N GLY A 46 10.96 -21.67 5.12
CA GLY A 46 11.28 -20.25 5.05
C GLY A 46 12.60 -19.83 5.69
N VAL A 47 13.28 -20.75 6.38
CA VAL A 47 14.61 -20.50 6.98
C VAL A 47 15.67 -20.42 5.91
N TYR A 48 16.63 -19.51 6.09
CA TYR A 48 17.78 -19.38 5.19
C TYR A 48 18.94 -20.26 5.66
N VAL A 49 19.60 -20.86 4.68
CA VAL A 49 20.73 -21.77 4.87
C VAL A 49 21.89 -21.37 3.96
N ARG A 50 23.10 -21.69 4.40
CA ARG A 50 24.30 -21.66 3.60
C ARG A 50 24.61 -23.07 3.13
N VAL A 51 24.88 -23.22 1.83
CA VAL A 51 25.33 -24.45 1.24
C VAL A 51 26.79 -24.28 0.81
N ASN A 52 27.71 -25.05 1.42
CA ASN A 52 29.12 -24.99 1.09
C ASN A 52 29.50 -26.21 0.24
N ASP A 53 29.90 -25.92 -0.97
CA ASP A 53 30.30 -26.91 -1.93
C ASP A 53 31.78 -27.30 -1.75
N PRO A 54 32.18 -28.59 -1.92
CA PRO A 54 33.56 -29.01 -1.82
C PRO A 54 34.53 -28.32 -2.78
N SER A 55 34.02 -27.75 -3.88
CA SER A 55 34.82 -26.97 -4.83
C SER A 55 35.20 -25.57 -4.34
N GLY A 56 34.73 -25.16 -3.15
CA GLY A 56 34.94 -23.83 -2.59
C GLY A 56 33.83 -22.80 -2.93
N LEU A 57 32.83 -23.21 -3.71
CA LEU A 57 31.64 -22.38 -3.95
C LEU A 57 30.74 -22.38 -2.72
N SER A 58 30.06 -21.28 -2.47
CA SER A 58 29.07 -21.17 -1.41
C SER A 58 27.77 -20.59 -1.96
N PHE A 59 26.66 -21.14 -1.51
CA PHE A 59 25.33 -20.69 -1.92
C PHE A 59 24.53 -20.25 -0.70
N VAL A 60 23.65 -19.28 -0.88
CA VAL A 60 22.58 -18.99 0.04
C VAL A 60 21.29 -19.55 -0.54
N ALA A 61 20.59 -20.33 0.25
CA ALA A 61 19.33 -20.93 -0.15
C ALA A 61 18.27 -20.73 0.94
N ARG A 62 17.03 -20.92 0.56
CA ARG A 62 15.89 -20.92 1.48
C ARG A 62 15.23 -22.29 1.48
N ILE A 63 14.86 -22.80 2.65
CA ILE A 63 14.10 -24.03 2.77
C ILE A 63 12.67 -23.77 2.29
N LEU A 64 12.30 -24.43 1.23
CA LEU A 64 11.08 -24.16 0.49
C LEU A 64 9.94 -25.09 0.83
N ASP A 65 10.25 -26.40 0.93
CA ASP A 65 9.26 -27.45 1.07
C ASP A 65 9.85 -28.64 1.81
N GLY A 66 9.02 -29.45 2.44
CA GLY A 66 9.40 -30.62 3.24
C GLY A 66 8.78 -30.56 4.65
N PRO A 67 9.06 -31.52 5.55
CA PRO A 67 9.90 -32.71 5.29
C PRO A 67 9.21 -33.74 4.39
N PHE A 68 9.94 -34.25 3.42
CA PHE A 68 9.57 -35.44 2.65
C PHE A 68 10.21 -36.67 3.29
N TYR A 69 9.56 -37.81 3.18
CA TYR A 69 10.08 -39.07 3.69
C TYR A 69 10.11 -40.11 2.58
N LEU A 70 11.29 -40.60 2.25
CA LEU A 70 11.44 -41.71 1.31
C LEU A 70 11.22 -43.07 1.99
N LYS A 71 10.57 -43.98 1.30
CA LYS A 71 10.31 -45.32 1.81
C LYS A 71 11.60 -46.01 2.16
N GLY A 72 11.75 -46.41 3.44
CA GLY A 72 12.94 -47.10 3.94
C GLY A 72 14.04 -46.17 4.49
N SER A 73 13.93 -44.86 4.36
CA SER A 73 14.81 -43.88 5.02
C SER A 73 14.22 -43.42 6.36
N ARG A 74 15.11 -43.11 7.32
CA ARG A 74 14.75 -42.41 8.57
C ARG A 74 14.98 -40.91 8.48
N SER A 75 15.67 -40.46 7.43
CA SER A 75 16.02 -39.07 7.23
C SER A 75 14.83 -38.26 6.70
N ALA A 76 14.80 -36.98 7.01
CA ALA A 76 13.88 -36.03 6.45
C ALA A 76 14.56 -35.29 5.27
N TYR A 77 13.82 -35.10 4.20
CA TYR A 77 14.30 -34.45 2.99
C TYR A 77 13.60 -33.10 2.79
N PHE A 78 14.35 -32.08 2.38
CA PHE A 78 13.82 -30.75 2.17
C PHE A 78 14.25 -30.23 0.79
N ALA A 79 13.35 -29.50 0.14
CA ALA A 79 13.67 -28.75 -1.05
C ALA A 79 14.25 -27.38 -0.67
N LEU A 80 15.37 -27.04 -1.28
CA LEU A 80 16.06 -25.76 -1.14
C LEU A 80 15.93 -24.96 -2.42
N GLU A 81 15.51 -23.72 -2.31
CA GLU A 81 15.53 -22.74 -3.38
C GLU A 81 16.85 -21.96 -3.27
N LEU A 82 17.72 -22.13 -4.26
CA LEU A 82 18.98 -21.41 -4.34
C LEU A 82 18.71 -19.93 -4.71
N ASN A 83 19.19 -19.02 -3.90
CA ASN A 83 18.91 -17.61 -4.06
C ASN A 83 20.11 -16.82 -4.57
N ALA A 84 21.33 -17.18 -4.17
CA ALA A 84 22.55 -16.57 -4.63
C ALA A 84 23.73 -17.55 -4.55
N MET A 85 24.71 -17.32 -5.39
CA MET A 85 26.00 -18.00 -5.37
C MET A 85 27.09 -17.01 -4.99
N ASN A 86 28.00 -17.40 -4.09
CA ASN A 86 29.17 -16.63 -3.75
C ASN A 86 30.41 -17.30 -4.36
N VAL A 87 31.16 -16.52 -5.12
CA VAL A 87 32.46 -16.90 -5.69
C VAL A 87 33.50 -15.94 -5.15
N GLU A 88 34.48 -16.44 -4.41
CA GLU A 88 35.55 -15.61 -3.82
C GLU A 88 35.03 -14.40 -3.05
N GLY A 89 33.98 -14.58 -2.26
CA GLY A 89 33.36 -13.51 -1.48
C GLY A 89 32.50 -12.50 -2.28
N ARG A 90 32.30 -12.73 -3.56
CA ARG A 90 31.42 -11.91 -4.41
C ARG A 90 30.11 -12.64 -4.70
N LYS A 91 29.02 -11.95 -4.50
CA LYS A 91 27.68 -12.44 -4.83
C LYS A 91 27.46 -12.41 -6.34
N THR A 92 27.02 -13.54 -6.90
CA THR A 92 26.74 -13.70 -8.33
C THR A 92 25.40 -14.39 -8.55
N ALA A 93 24.90 -14.31 -9.78
CA ALA A 93 23.76 -15.12 -10.19
C ALA A 93 24.14 -16.61 -10.14
N ILE A 94 23.12 -17.47 -9.93
CA ILE A 94 23.31 -18.93 -9.89
C ILE A 94 23.68 -19.42 -11.29
N GLN A 95 24.90 -19.94 -11.40
CA GLN A 95 25.45 -20.49 -12.65
C GLN A 95 25.65 -22.02 -12.60
N SER A 96 25.61 -22.57 -11.37
CA SER A 96 25.74 -23.99 -11.11
C SER A 96 24.95 -24.42 -9.92
N ARG A 97 24.70 -25.71 -9.74
CA ARG A 97 24.13 -26.28 -8.51
C ARG A 97 25.25 -26.77 -7.61
N PRO A 98 25.02 -26.75 -6.26
CA PRO A 98 25.96 -27.41 -5.36
C PRO A 98 26.04 -28.90 -5.65
N GLN A 99 27.23 -29.46 -5.49
CA GLN A 99 27.45 -30.89 -5.63
C GLN A 99 26.78 -31.70 -4.55
N PRO A 100 26.45 -32.99 -4.76
CA PRO A 100 26.09 -33.89 -3.69
C PRO A 100 27.12 -33.85 -2.56
N ASP A 101 26.70 -34.11 -1.35
CA ASP A 101 27.51 -34.04 -0.11
C ASP A 101 27.96 -32.60 0.28
N SER A 102 27.58 -31.57 -0.45
CA SER A 102 27.75 -30.19 0.03
C SER A 102 27.08 -30.00 1.39
N THR A 103 27.80 -29.39 2.34
CA THR A 103 27.27 -29.17 3.69
C THR A 103 26.24 -28.05 3.72
N VAL A 104 25.14 -28.26 4.43
CA VAL A 104 24.06 -27.27 4.62
C VAL A 104 24.07 -26.83 6.08
N SER A 105 24.24 -25.52 6.31
CA SER A 105 24.26 -24.91 7.65
C SER A 105 23.17 -23.86 7.76
N LEU A 106 22.54 -23.71 8.96
CA LEU A 106 21.63 -22.63 9.23
C LEU A 106 22.37 -21.30 9.21
N LEU A 107 21.85 -20.30 8.51
CA LEU A 107 22.30 -18.92 8.64
C LEU A 107 21.83 -18.37 9.99
N ASP A 108 22.72 -17.73 10.74
CA ASP A 108 22.35 -16.98 11.92
C ASP A 108 21.50 -15.75 11.59
N SER A 109 20.92 -15.12 12.60
CA SER A 109 20.02 -13.98 12.39
C SER A 109 20.71 -12.77 11.78
N GLU A 110 21.97 -12.50 12.12
CA GLU A 110 22.75 -11.38 11.61
C GLU A 110 23.08 -11.59 10.13
N SER A 111 23.65 -12.73 9.80
CA SER A 111 23.97 -13.13 8.40
C SER A 111 22.72 -13.15 7.51
N THR A 112 21.59 -13.63 8.06
CA THR A 112 20.30 -13.62 7.33
C THR A 112 19.81 -12.20 7.09
N GLN A 113 19.88 -11.33 8.09
CA GLN A 113 19.44 -9.93 7.99
C GLN A 113 20.28 -9.17 6.98
N ASP A 114 21.59 -9.36 6.99
CA ASP A 114 22.53 -8.75 6.04
C ASP A 114 22.27 -9.26 4.61
N TYR A 115 22.05 -10.57 4.47
CA TYR A 115 21.76 -11.18 3.17
C TYR A 115 20.46 -10.61 2.56
N ILE A 116 19.39 -10.54 3.34
CA ILE A 116 18.08 -10.03 2.87
C ILE A 116 18.16 -8.54 2.55
N GLY A 117 19.05 -7.79 3.21
CA GLY A 117 19.12 -6.33 3.13
C GLY A 117 18.02 -5.65 3.95
N ALA A 118 17.48 -6.32 4.97
CA ALA A 118 16.34 -5.87 5.76
C ALA A 118 16.72 -4.83 6.83
N SER A 119 17.61 -3.89 6.51
CA SER A 119 18.08 -2.84 7.43
C SER A 119 17.48 -1.49 7.06
N GLY A 120 16.71 -0.88 7.96
CA GLY A 120 16.06 0.42 7.73
C GLY A 120 15.48 1.02 9.00
N ASP A 121 14.89 2.19 8.85
CA ASP A 121 14.29 2.98 9.92
C ASP A 121 12.78 2.75 10.10
N ILE A 122 12.12 2.08 9.15
CA ILE A 122 10.71 1.65 9.24
C ILE A 122 10.64 0.20 9.74
N LYS A 123 10.52 0.02 11.05
CA LYS A 123 10.48 -1.30 11.69
C LYS A 123 9.12 -1.95 11.50
N LEU A 124 9.07 -3.04 10.74
CA LEU A 124 7.82 -3.69 10.33
C LEU A 124 7.46 -4.91 11.18
N GLY A 125 8.44 -5.77 11.47
CA GLY A 125 8.18 -7.05 12.12
C GLY A 125 9.37 -7.98 12.06
N ARG A 126 9.13 -9.28 11.81
CA ARG A 126 10.13 -10.35 11.79
C ARG A 126 9.97 -11.25 10.58
N LEU A 127 11.07 -11.89 10.19
CA LEU A 127 11.02 -12.94 9.17
C LEU A 127 10.21 -14.13 9.68
N LEU A 128 9.30 -14.61 8.86
CA LEU A 128 8.57 -15.84 9.18
C LEU A 128 9.55 -17.05 9.13
N GLY A 129 9.51 -17.90 10.14
CA GLY A 129 10.43 -19.03 10.27
C GLY A 129 11.74 -18.72 11.00
N GLN A 130 12.20 -17.44 11.05
CA GLN A 130 13.37 -16.99 11.80
C GLN A 130 13.05 -15.76 12.66
N PRO A 131 12.40 -15.92 13.83
CA PRO A 131 11.94 -14.79 14.66
C PRO A 131 13.05 -13.86 15.16
N GLY A 132 14.32 -14.30 15.14
CA GLY A 132 15.48 -13.46 15.47
C GLY A 132 15.83 -12.43 14.39
N VAL A 133 15.31 -12.57 13.16
CA VAL A 133 15.58 -11.67 12.04
C VAL A 133 14.52 -10.58 11.99
N ASN A 134 14.91 -9.34 12.28
CA ASN A 134 14.03 -8.19 12.21
C ASN A 134 13.90 -7.70 10.76
N ILE A 135 12.68 -7.36 10.35
CA ILE A 135 12.39 -6.81 9.02
C ILE A 135 12.08 -5.33 9.14
N SER A 136 12.85 -4.53 8.41
CA SER A 136 12.64 -3.09 8.30
C SER A 136 12.88 -2.61 6.86
N LEU A 137 12.31 -1.46 6.51
CA LEU A 137 12.50 -0.76 5.26
C LEU A 137 13.14 0.60 5.52
N ARG A 138 13.80 1.15 4.53
CA ARG A 138 14.24 2.54 4.57
C ARG A 138 13.03 3.45 4.36
N SER A 139 12.94 4.53 5.13
CA SER A 139 11.87 5.53 4.94
C SER A 139 11.87 6.14 3.54
N THR A 140 13.03 6.16 2.88
CA THR A 140 13.15 6.61 1.48
C THR A 140 12.40 5.72 0.48
N SER A 141 12.05 4.49 0.84
CA SER A 141 11.25 3.60 -0.02
C SER A 141 9.78 3.94 -0.01
N LEU A 142 9.27 4.60 1.02
CA LEU A 142 7.86 5.02 1.09
C LEU A 142 7.46 5.98 -0.04
N VAL A 143 8.38 6.81 -0.54
CA VAL A 143 8.11 7.70 -1.69
C VAL A 143 8.10 6.97 -3.04
N ARG A 144 8.38 5.66 -3.04
CA ARG A 144 8.28 4.81 -4.24
C ARG A 144 6.98 4.01 -4.27
N HIS A 145 6.01 4.47 -3.52
CA HIS A 145 4.66 3.93 -3.38
C HIS A 145 4.60 2.52 -2.77
N VAL A 146 3.55 2.30 -2.04
CA VAL A 146 3.31 1.08 -1.27
C VAL A 146 1.97 0.49 -1.66
N GLY A 147 1.94 -0.78 -2.03
CA GLY A 147 0.71 -1.55 -2.22
C GLY A 147 0.47 -2.48 -1.02
N ILE A 148 -0.72 -2.49 -0.46
CA ILE A 148 -1.13 -3.39 0.62
C ILE A 148 -2.37 -4.15 0.15
N PHE A 149 -2.21 -5.44 -0.12
CA PHE A 149 -3.23 -6.27 -0.72
C PHE A 149 -3.57 -7.47 0.16
N GLY A 150 -4.80 -7.95 0.11
CA GLY A 150 -5.22 -9.15 0.85
C GLY A 150 -6.71 -9.14 1.17
N THR A 151 -7.24 -10.26 1.62
CA THR A 151 -8.64 -10.41 2.01
C THR A 151 -8.98 -9.63 3.28
N THR A 152 -10.29 -9.48 3.58
CA THR A 152 -10.75 -8.93 4.85
C THR A 152 -10.18 -9.74 6.03
N GLY A 153 -9.78 -9.05 7.10
CA GLY A 153 -9.26 -9.69 8.30
C GLY A 153 -7.83 -10.25 8.19
N SER A 154 -7.17 -10.19 7.03
CA SER A 154 -5.81 -10.70 6.82
C SER A 154 -4.70 -9.88 7.50
N GLY A 155 -4.96 -8.61 7.82
CA GLY A 155 -3.99 -7.73 8.49
C GLY A 155 -3.62 -6.46 7.74
N LYS A 156 -4.27 -6.13 6.61
CA LYS A 156 -4.00 -4.92 5.79
C LYS A 156 -3.98 -3.63 6.60
N SER A 157 -5.07 -3.37 7.35
CA SER A 157 -5.20 -2.14 8.16
C SER A 157 -4.15 -2.08 9.27
N ASN A 158 -3.74 -3.23 9.86
CA ASN A 158 -2.63 -3.26 10.79
C ASN A 158 -1.31 -2.86 10.12
N THR A 159 -1.04 -3.38 8.93
CA THR A 159 0.18 -3.06 8.17
C THR A 159 0.22 -1.58 7.79
N LEU A 160 -0.90 -1.00 7.32
CA LEU A 160 -1.04 0.43 7.08
C LEU A 160 -0.70 1.23 8.34
N GLN A 161 -1.32 0.88 9.47
CA GLN A 161 -1.14 1.58 10.74
C GLN A 161 0.30 1.49 11.25
N VAL A 162 0.94 0.32 11.15
CA VAL A 162 2.36 0.12 11.50
C VAL A 162 3.27 1.02 10.63
N ILE A 163 3.02 1.10 9.33
CA ILE A 163 3.80 1.97 8.43
C ILE A 163 3.55 3.44 8.79
N ALA A 164 2.31 3.85 9.06
CA ALA A 164 1.96 5.21 9.44
C ALA A 164 2.64 5.63 10.75
N GLU A 165 2.58 4.78 11.79
CA GLU A 165 3.25 4.99 13.08
C GLU A 165 4.76 5.15 12.94
N GLN A 166 5.39 4.41 12.02
CA GLN A 166 6.83 4.51 11.79
C GLN A 166 7.19 5.70 10.90
N ALA A 167 6.38 6.01 9.91
CA ALA A 167 6.63 7.11 8.97
C ALA A 167 6.71 8.46 9.69
N ILE A 168 5.82 8.73 10.67
CA ILE A 168 5.87 9.98 11.43
C ILE A 168 7.14 10.13 12.28
N GLN A 169 7.73 9.01 12.75
CA GLN A 169 8.97 9.02 13.51
C GLN A 169 10.18 9.43 12.65
N THR A 170 10.07 9.32 11.33
CA THR A 170 11.08 9.76 10.36
C THR A 170 10.88 11.20 9.87
N GLY A 171 10.00 11.96 10.52
CA GLY A 171 9.69 13.34 10.16
C GLY A 171 8.76 13.49 8.94
N ARG A 172 8.09 12.41 8.53
CA ARG A 172 7.07 12.47 7.47
C ARG A 172 5.73 12.91 8.02
N ALA A 173 4.94 13.57 7.19
CA ALA A 173 3.52 13.69 7.39
C ALA A 173 2.83 12.41 6.87
N VAL A 174 1.70 12.05 7.45
CA VAL A 174 0.86 10.95 6.99
C VAL A 174 -0.57 11.44 6.81
N LEU A 175 -1.18 11.11 5.69
CA LEU A 175 -2.60 11.33 5.41
C LEU A 175 -3.27 9.99 5.14
N ILE A 176 -4.37 9.72 5.84
CA ILE A 176 -5.16 8.49 5.68
C ILE A 176 -6.58 8.89 5.29
N PHE A 177 -7.06 8.39 4.15
CA PHE A 177 -8.48 8.39 3.84
C PHE A 177 -9.10 7.12 4.41
N ASP A 178 -9.83 7.31 5.51
CA ASP A 178 -10.39 6.24 6.34
C ASP A 178 -11.84 5.94 5.90
N ILE A 179 -12.02 4.80 5.27
CA ILE A 179 -13.33 4.39 4.74
C ILE A 179 -14.14 3.61 5.79
N GLU A 180 -13.47 2.96 6.72
CA GLU A 180 -14.10 2.10 7.72
C GLU A 180 -14.16 2.74 9.12
N GLY A 181 -13.57 3.92 9.31
CA GLY A 181 -13.52 4.61 10.60
C GLY A 181 -12.58 3.96 11.61
N GLU A 182 -11.61 3.19 11.15
CA GLU A 182 -10.72 2.40 12.01
C GLU A 182 -9.61 3.25 12.69
N TYR A 183 -9.18 4.37 12.09
CA TYR A 183 -7.96 5.10 12.50
C TYR A 183 -8.24 6.36 13.33
N VAL A 184 -9.48 6.70 13.52
CA VAL A 184 -9.90 7.97 14.18
C VAL A 184 -9.48 8.08 15.66
N ARG A 185 -9.07 6.98 16.29
CA ARG A 185 -8.62 6.93 17.70
C ARG A 185 -7.14 6.57 17.84
N MET A 186 -6.32 6.76 16.83
CA MET A 186 -4.89 6.47 16.92
C MET A 186 -4.13 7.32 17.96
N ASN A 187 -4.71 8.38 18.51
CA ASN A 187 -4.14 9.12 19.64
C ASN A 187 -4.17 8.34 20.96
N GLU A 188 -4.94 7.26 21.04
CA GLU A 188 -4.99 6.37 22.20
C GLU A 188 -4.05 5.17 22.02
N PRO A 189 -3.50 4.61 23.11
CA PRO A 189 -2.73 3.35 23.02
C PRO A 189 -3.64 2.17 22.69
N THR A 190 -3.09 1.15 22.02
CA THR A 190 -3.84 -0.09 21.77
C THR A 190 -4.13 -0.83 23.08
N GLY A 191 -5.32 -1.42 23.17
CA GLY A 191 -5.69 -2.39 24.23
C GLY A 191 -5.56 -3.84 23.79
N GLU A 192 -5.22 -4.08 22.51
CA GLU A 192 -5.21 -5.41 21.91
C GLU A 192 -3.80 -5.94 21.72
N LEU A 193 -3.66 -7.28 21.72
CA LEU A 193 -2.41 -7.99 21.41
C LEU A 193 -1.18 -7.47 22.18
N ILE A 194 -1.36 -6.97 23.40
CA ILE A 194 -0.28 -6.42 24.23
C ILE A 194 0.85 -7.44 24.46
N PRO A 195 0.59 -8.72 24.78
CA PRO A 195 1.65 -9.73 24.92
C PRO A 195 2.45 -9.90 23.62
N THR A 196 1.75 -10.03 22.50
CA THR A 196 2.40 -10.16 21.19
C THR A 196 3.22 -8.93 20.84
N LEU A 197 2.71 -7.72 21.13
CA LEU A 197 3.45 -6.47 20.89
C LEU A 197 4.74 -6.41 21.71
N ALA A 198 4.71 -6.92 22.97
CA ALA A 198 5.88 -7.00 23.83
C ALA A 198 6.96 -7.96 23.29
N GLU A 199 6.58 -9.04 22.60
CA GLU A 199 7.52 -9.94 21.92
C GLU A 199 8.36 -9.20 20.85
N PHE A 200 7.80 -8.17 20.24
CA PHE A 200 8.51 -7.29 19.30
C PHE A 200 9.29 -6.15 19.99
N GLY A 201 9.40 -6.19 21.34
CA GLY A 201 10.05 -5.12 22.10
C GLY A 201 9.33 -3.78 22.05
N GLN A 202 8.03 -3.79 21.77
CA GLN A 202 7.20 -2.59 21.66
C GLN A 202 6.20 -2.50 22.82
N LYS A 203 5.74 -1.28 23.09
CA LYS A 203 4.71 -1.00 24.09
C LYS A 203 3.52 -0.29 23.44
N PRO A 204 2.30 -0.43 23.99
CA PRO A 204 1.17 0.39 23.58
C PRO A 204 1.48 1.88 23.68
N GLU A 205 1.23 2.62 22.61
CA GLU A 205 1.50 4.05 22.56
C GLU A 205 0.57 4.72 21.54
N GLY A 206 -0.10 5.81 21.93
CA GLY A 206 -0.89 6.63 21.02
C GLY A 206 -0.04 7.60 20.21
N VAL A 207 -0.54 8.00 19.06
CA VAL A 207 0.04 9.03 18.20
C VAL A 207 -0.15 10.41 18.85
N LYS A 208 0.94 11.15 19.05
CA LYS A 208 0.92 12.43 19.76
C LYS A 208 0.21 13.56 18.99
N ASP A 209 0.45 13.66 17.69
CA ASP A 209 -0.20 14.66 16.82
C ASP A 209 -1.09 13.95 15.80
N LEU A 210 -2.29 13.57 16.24
CA LEU A 210 -3.38 13.08 15.40
C LEU A 210 -4.34 14.23 15.11
N ARG A 211 -4.72 14.38 13.84
CA ARG A 211 -5.81 15.27 13.42
C ARG A 211 -6.85 14.48 12.66
N VAL A 212 -8.07 14.57 13.08
CA VAL A 212 -9.20 13.89 12.44
C VAL A 212 -10.11 14.92 11.82
N TYR A 213 -10.45 14.72 10.57
CA TYR A 213 -11.34 15.57 9.80
C TYR A 213 -12.52 14.74 9.32
N VAL A 214 -13.70 15.33 9.34
CA VAL A 214 -14.94 14.68 8.91
C VAL A 214 -15.74 15.63 8.00
N PRO A 215 -16.32 15.15 6.87
CA PRO A 215 -17.14 16.00 6.00
C PRO A 215 -18.29 16.65 6.78
N ALA A 216 -18.65 17.87 6.44
CA ALA A 216 -19.63 18.70 7.16
C ALA A 216 -20.89 17.98 7.64
N PRO A 217 -21.60 17.13 6.85
CA PRO A 217 -22.84 16.51 7.31
C PRO A 217 -22.64 15.32 8.28
N ASN A 218 -21.42 14.73 8.29
CA ASN A 218 -21.17 13.48 8.99
C ASN A 218 -20.80 13.68 10.47
N SER A 219 -20.87 12.60 11.23
CA SER A 219 -20.35 12.48 12.59
C SER A 219 -19.08 11.62 12.60
N CYS A 220 -18.35 11.63 13.70
CA CYS A 220 -17.13 10.85 13.87
C CYS A 220 -17.04 10.37 15.31
N LEU A 221 -16.46 9.18 15.50
CA LEU A 221 -16.24 8.61 16.83
C LEU A 221 -15.11 9.29 17.62
N ASN A 222 -14.32 10.15 16.98
CA ASN A 222 -13.34 10.99 17.67
C ASN A 222 -14.01 12.31 18.09
N PRO A 223 -14.05 12.64 19.40
CA PRO A 223 -14.70 13.87 19.88
C PRO A 223 -13.98 15.16 19.44
N ASP A 224 -12.68 15.06 19.10
CA ASP A 224 -11.88 16.20 18.66
C ASP A 224 -11.84 16.34 17.13
N ALA A 225 -12.66 15.56 16.41
CA ALA A 225 -12.74 15.62 14.97
C ALA A 225 -13.27 17.00 14.51
N LYS A 226 -12.62 17.54 13.48
CA LYS A 226 -12.99 18.82 12.88
C LYS A 226 -13.84 18.60 11.63
N LYS A 227 -15.00 19.25 11.59
CA LYS A 227 -15.80 19.30 10.37
C LYS A 227 -15.15 20.20 9.34
N PHE A 228 -15.27 19.83 8.07
CA PHE A 228 -14.72 20.60 6.95
C PHE A 228 -15.71 20.74 5.80
N GLU A 229 -15.46 21.78 5.00
CA GLU A 229 -16.12 22.01 3.72
C GLU A 229 -15.18 21.80 2.54
N ILE A 230 -15.73 21.74 1.34
CA ILE A 230 -15.03 21.82 0.07
C ILE A 230 -15.58 23.03 -0.71
N PRO A 231 -14.83 24.13 -0.83
CA PRO A 231 -15.28 25.28 -1.63
C PRO A 231 -15.45 24.89 -3.11
N PHE A 232 -16.61 25.15 -3.69
CA PHE A 232 -16.83 24.91 -5.12
C PHE A 232 -15.80 25.60 -5.99
N ALA A 233 -15.39 26.79 -5.60
CA ALA A 233 -14.40 27.59 -6.31
C ALA A 233 -13.01 26.94 -6.43
N GLU A 234 -12.70 25.97 -5.56
CA GLU A 234 -11.42 25.26 -5.53
C GLU A 234 -11.49 23.87 -6.17
N LEU A 235 -12.69 23.42 -6.58
CA LEU A 235 -12.83 22.13 -7.25
C LEU A 235 -12.15 22.14 -8.62
N ASP A 236 -11.43 21.07 -8.92
CA ASP A 236 -11.02 20.75 -10.28
C ASP A 236 -12.26 20.23 -11.04
N LEU A 237 -12.76 21.05 -11.96
CA LEU A 237 -14.05 20.79 -12.61
C LEU A 237 -14.03 19.54 -13.50
N GLU A 238 -12.87 19.14 -14.03
CA GLU A 238 -12.75 17.89 -14.80
C GLU A 238 -12.86 16.67 -13.88
N ILE A 239 -12.14 16.67 -12.76
CA ILE A 239 -12.22 15.63 -11.76
C ILE A 239 -13.62 15.58 -11.13
N PHE A 240 -14.20 16.75 -10.86
CA PHE A 240 -15.56 16.83 -10.33
C PHE A 240 -16.59 16.26 -11.32
N SER A 241 -16.41 16.53 -12.62
CA SER A 241 -17.23 15.94 -13.68
C SER A 241 -17.13 14.41 -13.72
N ASP A 242 -15.93 13.85 -13.51
CA ASP A 242 -15.71 12.41 -13.41
C ASP A 242 -16.43 11.82 -12.20
N VAL A 243 -16.29 12.44 -11.03
CA VAL A 243 -16.94 12.00 -9.79
C VAL A 243 -18.46 11.99 -9.92
N LEU A 244 -19.03 12.98 -10.61
CA LEU A 244 -20.47 13.05 -10.90
C LEU A 244 -20.91 12.10 -12.02
N GLY A 245 -19.99 11.51 -12.75
CA GLY A 245 -20.29 10.69 -13.93
C GLY A 245 -21.00 11.47 -15.02
N LEU A 246 -20.54 12.69 -15.31
CA LEU A 246 -21.11 13.51 -16.37
C LEU A 246 -20.85 12.87 -17.74
N THR A 247 -21.89 12.83 -18.57
CA THR A 247 -21.73 12.50 -19.99
C THR A 247 -20.93 13.58 -20.72
N PRO A 248 -20.36 13.33 -21.91
CA PRO A 248 -19.62 14.34 -22.66
C PRO A 248 -20.42 15.63 -22.90
N PHE A 249 -21.72 15.52 -23.18
CA PHE A 249 -22.60 16.68 -23.38
C PHE A 249 -22.83 17.46 -22.08
N GLU A 250 -23.17 16.77 -20.98
CA GLU A 250 -23.32 17.40 -19.66
C GLU A 250 -22.06 18.12 -19.22
N ARG A 251 -20.88 17.50 -19.45
CA ARG A 251 -19.58 18.10 -19.13
C ARG A 251 -19.34 19.41 -19.89
N VAL A 252 -19.59 19.44 -21.19
CA VAL A 252 -19.45 20.65 -22.00
C VAL A 252 -20.34 21.78 -21.47
N TYR A 253 -21.62 21.50 -21.18
CA TYR A 253 -22.53 22.50 -20.62
C TYR A 253 -22.14 22.95 -19.22
N PHE A 254 -21.69 22.03 -18.38
CA PHE A 254 -21.21 22.37 -17.03
C PHE A 254 -20.02 23.31 -17.07
N LEU A 255 -19.00 22.98 -17.87
CA LEU A 255 -17.79 23.79 -17.99
C LEU A 255 -18.07 25.17 -18.62
N ASP A 256 -18.97 25.25 -19.60
CA ASP A 256 -19.40 26.54 -20.20
C ASP A 256 -20.10 27.43 -19.16
N ILE A 257 -21.01 26.87 -18.36
CA ILE A 257 -21.72 27.61 -17.31
C ILE A 257 -20.73 28.09 -16.24
N ALA A 258 -19.92 27.15 -15.71
CA ALA A 258 -18.96 27.45 -14.66
C ALA A 258 -17.95 28.52 -15.11
N LYS A 259 -17.45 28.44 -16.34
CA LYS A 259 -16.54 29.45 -16.92
C LYS A 259 -17.21 30.84 -17.02
N LYS A 260 -18.45 30.92 -17.54
CA LYS A 260 -19.17 32.21 -17.67
C LYS A 260 -19.39 32.85 -16.30
N ILE A 261 -19.75 32.08 -15.26
CA ILE A 261 -19.94 32.62 -13.92
C ILE A 261 -18.59 33.09 -13.37
N LYS A 262 -17.53 32.32 -13.55
CA LYS A 262 -16.18 32.68 -13.10
C LYS A 262 -15.69 33.96 -13.73
N ASP A 263 -15.90 34.13 -15.02
CA ASP A 263 -15.47 35.33 -15.77
C ASP A 263 -16.27 36.58 -15.37
N THR A 264 -17.49 36.39 -14.86
CA THR A 264 -18.35 37.48 -14.35
C THR A 264 -18.28 37.66 -12.84
N SER A 265 -17.67 36.69 -12.12
CA SER A 265 -17.47 36.76 -10.66
C SER A 265 -16.47 37.86 -10.32
N GLY A 266 -16.80 38.70 -9.37
CA GLY A 266 -15.99 39.85 -8.96
C GLY A 266 -16.73 41.18 -9.03
N SER A 267 -17.85 41.25 -9.75
CA SER A 267 -18.68 42.47 -9.82
C SER A 267 -19.96 42.38 -8.96
N PHE A 268 -20.66 41.20 -8.92
CA PHE A 268 -21.94 41.05 -8.19
C PHE A 268 -22.37 39.58 -7.91
N GLN A 269 -21.62 38.57 -8.32
CA GLN A 269 -22.03 37.18 -8.16
C GLN A 269 -20.92 36.34 -7.58
N ALA A 270 -21.25 35.52 -6.54
CA ALA A 270 -20.33 34.54 -5.97
C ALA A 270 -20.07 33.40 -6.98
N TYR A 271 -18.84 32.88 -7.02
CA TYR A 271 -18.51 31.66 -7.78
C TYR A 271 -18.67 30.46 -6.87
N ASP A 272 -19.91 30.00 -6.72
CA ASP A 272 -20.32 28.88 -5.88
C ASP A 272 -21.26 27.92 -6.64
N LEU A 273 -21.55 26.77 -6.03
CA LEU A 273 -22.44 25.77 -6.64
C LEU A 273 -23.85 26.31 -6.86
N ASN A 274 -24.37 27.12 -5.92
CA ASN A 274 -25.69 27.72 -6.02
C ASN A 274 -25.83 28.63 -7.27
N SER A 275 -24.78 29.38 -7.59
CA SER A 275 -24.75 30.24 -8.78
C SER A 275 -24.80 29.43 -10.07
N VAL A 276 -24.10 28.28 -10.11
CA VAL A 276 -24.15 27.33 -11.25
C VAL A 276 -25.56 26.75 -11.37
N MET A 277 -26.12 26.28 -10.26
CA MET A 277 -27.45 25.67 -10.22
C MET A 277 -28.55 26.65 -10.64
N SER A 278 -28.51 27.90 -10.16
CA SER A 278 -29.48 28.92 -10.52
C SER A 278 -29.41 29.32 -11.99
N THR A 279 -28.19 29.40 -12.54
CA THR A 279 -27.99 29.66 -13.98
C THR A 279 -28.51 28.52 -14.84
N LEU A 280 -28.26 27.28 -14.43
CA LEU A 280 -28.78 26.10 -15.12
C LEU A 280 -30.30 26.03 -15.07
N ARG A 281 -30.91 26.32 -13.91
CA ARG A 281 -32.36 26.38 -13.74
C ARG A 281 -33.00 27.39 -14.68
N LYS A 282 -32.46 28.62 -14.76
CA LYS A 282 -32.94 29.65 -15.71
C LYS A 282 -32.85 29.22 -17.17
N ARG A 283 -31.80 28.46 -17.54
CA ARG A 283 -31.68 27.89 -18.87
C ARG A 283 -32.78 26.86 -19.14
N ILE A 284 -33.04 25.95 -18.19
CA ILE A 284 -34.10 24.94 -18.32
C ILE A 284 -35.47 25.59 -18.42
N GLU A 285 -35.79 26.56 -17.55
CA GLU A 285 -37.06 27.32 -17.60
C GLU A 285 -37.23 28.07 -18.92
N GLY A 286 -36.18 28.78 -19.38
CA GLY A 286 -36.22 29.48 -20.67
C GLY A 286 -36.31 28.58 -21.91
N GLN A 287 -36.05 27.27 -21.74
CA GLN A 287 -36.18 26.26 -22.79
C GLN A 287 -37.62 25.71 -22.91
N ILE A 288 -38.32 25.61 -21.76
CA ILE A 288 -39.71 25.17 -21.72
C ILE A 288 -40.60 26.12 -22.49
N ASP A 289 -40.29 27.45 -22.47
CA ASP A 289 -41.02 28.50 -23.16
C ASP A 289 -40.69 28.61 -24.66
N LYS A 290 -39.63 27.98 -25.12
CA LYS A 290 -39.20 28.02 -26.52
C LYS A 290 -39.18 26.61 -27.12
N ALA A 291 -40.24 26.24 -27.83
CA ALA A 291 -40.44 24.94 -28.47
C ALA A 291 -39.41 24.56 -29.57
N THR A 292 -38.17 25.06 -29.53
CA THR A 292 -37.18 24.98 -30.63
C THR A 292 -35.84 24.36 -30.22
N ILE A 293 -35.71 23.75 -29.02
CA ILE A 293 -34.40 23.18 -28.59
C ILE A 293 -34.37 21.70 -28.92
N PRO A 294 -33.26 21.19 -29.48
CA PRO A 294 -33.10 19.77 -29.68
C PRO A 294 -33.28 19.00 -28.37
N GLU A 295 -34.03 17.90 -28.38
CA GLU A 295 -34.33 17.07 -27.21
C GLU A 295 -33.08 16.67 -26.45
N ILE A 296 -31.99 16.33 -27.14
CA ILE A 296 -30.71 15.95 -26.57
C ILE A 296 -30.10 17.05 -25.67
N VAL A 297 -30.37 18.33 -25.99
CA VAL A 297 -29.87 19.47 -25.19
C VAL A 297 -30.69 19.62 -23.91
N ALA A 298 -32.00 19.43 -24.00
CA ALA A 298 -32.90 19.47 -22.85
C ALA A 298 -32.60 18.31 -21.88
N GLU A 299 -32.40 17.10 -22.40
CA GLU A 299 -32.00 15.95 -21.62
C GLU A 299 -30.66 16.17 -20.90
N ALA A 300 -29.65 16.71 -21.59
CA ALA A 300 -28.35 17.00 -21.00
C ALA A 300 -28.44 18.05 -19.87
N HIS A 301 -29.26 19.08 -20.01
CA HIS A 301 -29.46 20.07 -18.95
C HIS A 301 -30.17 19.49 -17.74
N MET A 302 -31.21 18.64 -17.94
CA MET A 302 -31.91 17.95 -16.86
C MET A 302 -31.02 16.91 -16.16
N GLY A 303 -30.24 16.14 -16.91
CA GLY A 303 -29.27 15.19 -16.38
C GLY A 303 -28.21 15.89 -15.53
N LEU A 304 -27.63 16.98 -16.03
CA LEU A 304 -26.68 17.79 -15.31
C LEU A 304 -27.29 18.39 -14.03
N PHE A 305 -28.48 18.96 -14.11
CA PHE A 305 -29.17 19.52 -12.93
C PHE A 305 -29.39 18.46 -11.85
N THR A 306 -29.81 17.27 -12.25
CA THR A 306 -30.03 16.14 -11.32
C THR A 306 -28.72 15.77 -10.61
N LYS A 307 -27.62 15.64 -11.35
CA LYS A 307 -26.31 15.25 -10.80
C LYS A 307 -25.72 16.34 -9.90
N LEU A 308 -25.83 17.60 -10.27
CA LEU A 308 -25.40 18.73 -9.43
C LEU A 308 -26.26 18.81 -8.15
N SER A 309 -27.58 18.55 -8.25
CA SER A 309 -28.45 18.50 -7.07
C SER A 309 -28.08 17.36 -6.12
N LEU A 310 -27.58 16.21 -6.63
CA LEU A 310 -27.02 15.15 -5.78
C LEU A 310 -25.75 15.59 -5.08
N ALA A 311 -24.88 16.34 -5.78
CA ALA A 311 -23.67 16.89 -5.19
C ALA A 311 -23.98 17.92 -4.10
N GLU A 312 -24.94 18.83 -4.33
CA GLU A 312 -25.42 19.80 -3.35
C GLU A 312 -25.95 19.08 -2.07
N ARG A 313 -26.71 18.02 -2.24
CA ARG A 313 -27.26 17.23 -1.14
C ARG A 313 -26.19 16.50 -0.31
N THR A 314 -24.96 16.37 -0.81
CA THR A 314 -23.87 15.84 0.01
C THR A 314 -23.58 16.75 1.21
N GLY A 315 -23.94 18.04 1.13
CA GLY A 315 -23.79 19.01 2.20
C GLY A 315 -22.37 19.39 2.56
N VAL A 316 -21.37 18.98 1.77
CA VAL A 316 -19.96 19.30 2.00
C VAL A 316 -19.49 20.50 1.16
N ILE A 317 -20.14 20.73 0.01
CA ILE A 317 -19.77 21.81 -0.90
C ILE A 317 -20.32 23.14 -0.36
N ASP A 318 -19.47 24.15 -0.26
CA ASP A 318 -19.79 25.49 0.21
C ASP A 318 -20.53 25.50 1.58
N ALA A 319 -20.18 24.55 2.45
CA ALA A 319 -20.76 24.45 3.80
C ALA A 319 -20.12 25.49 4.76
N PRO A 320 -20.77 25.88 5.85
CA PRO A 320 -20.27 26.92 6.77
C PRO A 320 -19.20 26.40 7.74
N TYR A 321 -18.18 25.72 7.24
CA TYR A 321 -17.06 25.17 8.00
C TYR A 321 -15.72 25.60 7.37
N GLU A 322 -14.64 25.41 8.13
CA GLU A 322 -13.30 25.65 7.62
C GLU A 322 -12.90 24.55 6.61
N LYS A 323 -12.26 24.93 5.51
CA LYS A 323 -11.67 23.97 4.58
C LYS A 323 -10.40 23.36 5.14
N ILE A 324 -10.07 22.13 4.71
CA ILE A 324 -8.77 21.55 4.94
C ILE A 324 -7.79 22.09 3.90
N THR A 325 -6.70 22.71 4.36
CA THR A 325 -5.64 23.14 3.43
C THR A 325 -4.51 22.10 3.36
N PRO A 326 -3.81 21.99 2.23
CA PRO A 326 -2.68 21.06 2.10
C PRO A 326 -1.57 21.31 3.13
N GLU A 327 -1.35 22.54 3.58
CA GLU A 327 -0.40 22.89 4.62
C GLU A 327 -0.74 22.20 5.94
N MET A 328 -2.03 22.10 6.27
CA MET A 328 -2.50 21.40 7.48
C MET A 328 -2.22 19.91 7.43
N LEU A 329 -2.19 19.32 6.22
CA LEU A 329 -1.97 17.90 5.97
C LEU A 329 -0.48 17.53 5.87
N CYS A 330 0.38 18.48 5.49
CA CYS A 330 1.81 18.27 5.24
C CYS A 330 2.69 18.66 6.44
N VAL A 331 2.20 18.50 7.68
CA VAL A 331 2.96 18.81 8.90
C VAL A 331 3.82 17.61 9.31
N PRO A 332 5.15 17.77 9.47
CA PRO A 332 6.05 16.69 9.88
C PRO A 332 5.62 16.05 11.20
N GLY A 333 5.66 14.72 11.27
CA GLY A 333 5.32 13.98 12.51
C GLY A 333 3.82 13.90 12.82
N ARG A 334 2.95 14.43 11.94
CA ARG A 334 1.49 14.39 12.09
C ARG A 334 0.87 13.26 11.30
N ILE A 335 -0.13 12.59 11.89
CA ILE A 335 -1.11 11.79 11.16
C ILE A 335 -2.40 12.60 11.02
N SER A 336 -2.81 12.83 9.78
CA SER A 336 -4.12 13.40 9.43
C SER A 336 -5.01 12.27 8.93
N VAL A 337 -6.20 12.13 9.50
CA VAL A 337 -7.22 11.15 9.08
C VAL A 337 -8.41 11.93 8.53
N VAL A 338 -8.80 11.64 7.30
CA VAL A 338 -10.06 12.11 6.70
C VAL A 338 -11.03 10.94 6.80
N ASP A 339 -11.91 11.02 7.79
CA ASP A 339 -12.92 10.00 8.06
C ASP A 339 -14.10 10.19 7.11
N VAL A 340 -14.25 9.24 6.19
CA VAL A 340 -15.36 9.19 5.23
C VAL A 340 -16.20 7.92 5.40
N SER A 341 -16.11 7.28 6.57
CA SER A 341 -16.79 5.99 6.84
C SER A 341 -18.30 6.10 6.74
N GLU A 342 -18.89 7.17 7.28
CA GLU A 342 -20.32 7.44 7.24
C GLU A 342 -20.80 8.18 5.97
N SER A 343 -19.93 8.26 4.95
CA SER A 343 -20.21 9.01 3.73
C SER A 343 -20.87 8.12 2.66
N SER A 344 -21.79 8.72 1.89
CA SER A 344 -22.23 8.12 0.63
C SER A 344 -21.06 7.97 -0.34
N ASP A 345 -21.17 7.07 -1.32
CA ASP A 345 -20.12 6.86 -2.32
C ASP A 345 -19.76 8.17 -3.06
N LEU A 346 -20.75 9.00 -3.37
CA LEU A 346 -20.52 10.28 -4.00
C LEU A 346 -19.71 11.23 -3.11
N LEU A 347 -20.12 11.38 -1.85
CA LEU A 347 -19.41 12.23 -0.88
C LEU A 347 -17.99 11.75 -0.65
N ARG A 348 -17.80 10.44 -0.50
CA ARG A 348 -16.51 9.79 -0.33
C ARG A 348 -15.58 10.08 -1.50
N ASN A 349 -16.07 9.81 -2.72
CA ASN A 349 -15.31 10.04 -3.95
C ASN A 349 -14.93 11.52 -4.11
N LEU A 350 -15.85 12.43 -3.80
CA LEU A 350 -15.61 13.86 -3.86
C LEU A 350 -14.51 14.29 -2.87
N CYS A 351 -14.60 13.87 -1.61
CA CYS A 351 -13.59 14.19 -0.60
C CYS A 351 -12.20 13.67 -0.97
N VAL A 352 -12.12 12.40 -1.40
CA VAL A 352 -10.83 11.79 -1.78
C VAL A 352 -10.24 12.48 -3.00
N ALA A 353 -11.02 12.63 -4.08
CA ALA A 353 -10.53 13.21 -5.33
C ALA A 353 -10.07 14.67 -5.16
N HIS A 354 -10.84 15.48 -4.43
CA HIS A 354 -10.48 16.88 -4.15
C HIS A 354 -9.17 16.99 -3.37
N HIS A 355 -9.06 16.31 -2.22
CA HIS A 355 -7.86 16.45 -1.38
C HIS A 355 -6.62 15.81 -2.01
N LEU A 356 -6.76 14.72 -2.78
CA LEU A 356 -5.65 14.19 -3.58
C LEU A 356 -5.13 15.24 -4.56
N ARG A 357 -6.03 15.92 -5.27
CA ARG A 357 -5.69 16.96 -6.25
C ARG A 357 -4.98 18.13 -5.59
N GLU A 358 -5.53 18.65 -4.50
CA GLU A 358 -4.97 19.80 -3.80
C GLU A 358 -3.61 19.47 -3.17
N VAL A 359 -3.44 18.31 -2.56
CA VAL A 359 -2.15 17.84 -2.03
C VAL A 359 -1.12 17.71 -3.15
N PHE A 360 -1.49 17.15 -4.29
CA PHE A 360 -0.56 17.00 -5.42
C PHE A 360 -0.12 18.34 -6.00
N LYS A 361 -1.05 19.28 -6.16
CA LYS A 361 -0.79 20.65 -6.59
C LYS A 361 0.13 21.38 -5.61
N TYR A 362 -0.16 21.28 -4.31
CA TYR A 362 0.67 21.85 -3.26
C TYR A 362 2.10 21.29 -3.28
N LYS A 363 2.26 19.98 -3.32
CA LYS A 363 3.56 19.30 -3.40
C LYS A 363 4.33 19.63 -4.67
N THR A 364 3.63 19.93 -5.76
CA THR A 364 4.23 20.38 -7.02
C THR A 364 4.81 21.79 -6.89
N ASN A 365 4.09 22.69 -6.23
CA ASN A 365 4.49 24.07 -6.03
C ASN A 365 5.48 24.26 -4.87
N HIS A 366 5.48 23.31 -3.90
CA HIS A 366 6.34 23.35 -2.71
C HIS A 366 7.13 22.03 -2.56
N PRO A 367 8.07 21.71 -3.46
CA PRO A 367 8.79 20.44 -3.47
C PRO A 367 9.67 20.23 -2.22
N GLN A 368 10.00 21.31 -1.50
CA GLN A 368 10.78 21.27 -0.26
C GLN A 368 9.91 21.10 1.00
N SER A 369 8.58 21.05 0.86
CA SER A 369 7.71 20.76 2.00
C SER A 369 7.95 19.36 2.54
N ALA A 370 7.56 19.10 3.81
CA ALA A 370 7.78 17.81 4.47
C ALA A 370 7.33 16.62 3.59
N PRO A 371 8.10 15.55 3.52
CA PRO A 371 7.66 14.35 2.81
C PRO A 371 6.32 13.85 3.37
N LEU A 372 5.41 13.47 2.49
CA LEU A 372 4.08 12.99 2.83
C LEU A 372 3.89 11.54 2.37
N MET A 373 3.39 10.69 3.26
CA MET A 373 2.86 9.38 2.93
C MET A 373 1.33 9.42 2.98
N LEU A 374 0.69 9.17 1.86
CA LEU A 374 -0.75 9.25 1.68
C LEU A 374 -1.32 7.85 1.47
N PHE A 375 -2.29 7.44 2.26
CA PHE A 375 -2.97 6.15 2.13
C PHE A 375 -4.40 6.33 1.66
N VAL A 376 -4.79 5.53 0.67
CA VAL A 376 -6.18 5.40 0.21
C VAL A 376 -6.61 3.97 0.42
N GLU A 377 -7.52 3.77 1.38
CA GLU A 377 -8.11 2.46 1.60
C GLU A 377 -9.14 2.13 0.54
N GLU A 378 -9.30 0.84 0.28
CA GLU A 378 -10.24 0.26 -0.66
C GLU A 378 -10.35 1.06 -1.98
N ILE A 379 -9.17 1.46 -2.48
CA ILE A 379 -9.04 2.34 -3.65
C ILE A 379 -9.84 1.85 -4.87
N HIS A 380 -10.11 0.55 -4.96
CA HIS A 380 -10.93 -0.02 -6.03
C HIS A 380 -12.39 0.48 -6.02
N THR A 381 -12.87 1.05 -4.92
CA THR A 381 -14.19 1.69 -4.84
C THR A 381 -14.21 3.03 -5.55
N PHE A 382 -13.07 3.73 -5.61
CA PHE A 382 -12.91 5.02 -6.30
C PHE A 382 -12.57 4.84 -7.77
N ILE A 383 -11.66 3.91 -8.05
CA ILE A 383 -11.19 3.65 -9.41
C ILE A 383 -11.24 2.15 -9.69
N SER A 384 -11.93 1.76 -10.72
CA SER A 384 -11.96 0.37 -11.19
C SER A 384 -11.93 0.32 -12.71
N LYS A 385 -11.43 -0.80 -13.27
CA LYS A 385 -11.38 -1.04 -14.72
C LYS A 385 -12.75 -0.84 -15.37
N GLY A 386 -13.86 -1.22 -14.71
CA GLY A 386 -15.20 -1.03 -15.20
C GLY A 386 -15.71 0.43 -15.21
N LYS A 387 -14.98 1.34 -14.56
CA LYS A 387 -15.28 2.79 -14.50
C LYS A 387 -14.28 3.64 -15.28
N SER A 388 -13.26 3.03 -15.89
CA SER A 388 -12.13 3.73 -16.52
C SER A 388 -12.55 4.79 -17.54
N ASP A 389 -13.57 4.50 -18.34
CA ASP A 389 -14.05 5.41 -19.37
C ASP A 389 -14.76 6.66 -18.82
N ARG A 390 -15.18 6.61 -17.55
CA ARG A 390 -15.91 7.70 -16.88
C ARG A 390 -15.05 8.48 -15.90
N MET A 391 -13.91 7.94 -15.49
CA MET A 391 -13.02 8.51 -14.47
C MET A 391 -11.63 8.83 -15.02
N VAL A 392 -11.57 9.29 -16.26
CA VAL A 392 -10.31 9.51 -17.00
C VAL A 392 -9.41 10.52 -16.30
N ALA A 393 -9.96 11.65 -15.85
CA ALA A 393 -9.18 12.71 -15.19
C ALA A 393 -8.68 12.24 -13.81
N THR A 394 -9.50 11.52 -13.05
CA THR A 394 -9.14 11.00 -11.72
C THR A 394 -8.05 9.94 -11.82
N ILE A 395 -8.17 8.99 -12.76
CA ILE A 395 -7.15 7.95 -12.99
C ILE A 395 -5.86 8.59 -13.50
N SER A 396 -5.95 9.53 -14.43
CA SER A 396 -4.79 10.24 -14.96
C SER A 396 -4.04 11.00 -13.85
N MET A 397 -4.76 11.69 -12.97
CA MET A 397 -4.19 12.37 -11.81
C MET A 397 -3.46 11.40 -10.86
N LEU A 398 -4.08 10.28 -10.50
CA LEU A 398 -3.46 9.27 -9.63
C LEU A 398 -2.22 8.65 -10.26
N THR A 399 -2.27 8.37 -11.56
CA THR A 399 -1.13 7.88 -12.33
C THR A 399 0.00 8.91 -12.37
N GLU A 400 -0.34 10.19 -12.57
CA GLU A 400 0.62 11.27 -12.53
C GLU A 400 1.24 11.44 -11.14
N MET A 401 0.44 11.38 -10.07
CA MET A 401 0.92 11.37 -8.69
C MET A 401 1.90 10.23 -8.46
N ALA A 402 1.58 9.04 -8.93
CA ALA A 402 2.43 7.87 -8.78
C ALA A 402 3.72 7.98 -9.59
N ARG A 403 3.71 8.54 -10.80
CA ARG A 403 4.91 8.74 -11.61
C ARG A 403 5.82 9.87 -11.10
N GLN A 404 5.24 10.94 -10.60
CA GLN A 404 5.97 12.17 -10.28
C GLN A 404 6.16 12.41 -8.77
N GLY A 405 5.42 11.70 -7.91
CA GLY A 405 5.37 11.89 -6.47
C GLY A 405 6.74 11.77 -5.80
N ARG A 406 7.58 10.82 -6.26
CA ARG A 406 8.94 10.63 -5.72
C ARG A 406 9.76 11.92 -5.70
N LYS A 407 9.75 12.70 -6.79
CA LYS A 407 10.51 13.95 -6.89
C LYS A 407 9.96 15.06 -5.99
N ARG A 408 8.73 14.91 -5.50
CA ARG A 408 8.01 15.85 -4.64
C ARG A 408 7.93 15.39 -3.19
N GLY A 409 8.61 14.29 -2.85
CA GLY A 409 8.52 13.71 -1.51
C GLY A 409 7.11 13.17 -1.17
N LEU A 410 6.33 12.77 -2.18
CA LEU A 410 4.97 12.24 -2.02
C LEU A 410 4.99 10.73 -2.28
N GLY A 411 4.69 9.94 -1.25
CA GLY A 411 4.42 8.51 -1.33
C GLY A 411 2.92 8.24 -1.38
N LEU A 412 2.49 7.34 -2.27
CA LEU A 412 1.11 6.85 -2.36
C LEU A 412 1.05 5.43 -1.80
N GLY A 413 0.18 5.21 -0.83
CA GLY A 413 -0.18 3.90 -0.28
C GLY A 413 -1.53 3.47 -0.81
N ILE A 414 -1.55 2.38 -1.56
CA ILE A 414 -2.76 1.79 -2.13
C ILE A 414 -3.13 0.58 -1.30
N VAL A 415 -4.32 0.58 -0.72
CA VAL A 415 -4.86 -0.56 0.03
C VAL A 415 -6.07 -1.12 -0.68
N SER A 416 -6.08 -2.43 -0.95
CA SER A 416 -7.20 -3.06 -1.66
C SER A 416 -7.36 -4.54 -1.35
N GLN A 417 -8.61 -4.97 -1.29
CA GLN A 417 -8.99 -6.40 -1.25
C GLN A 417 -9.11 -6.99 -2.68
N GLN A 418 -9.25 -6.14 -3.68
CA GLN A 418 -9.53 -6.55 -5.06
C GLN A 418 -8.55 -5.91 -6.05
N PRO A 419 -7.25 -6.29 -6.00
CA PRO A 419 -6.25 -5.74 -6.93
C PRO A 419 -6.59 -6.00 -8.40
N ALA A 420 -7.31 -7.07 -8.73
CA ALA A 420 -7.75 -7.34 -10.11
C ALA A 420 -8.62 -6.23 -10.73
N LEU A 421 -9.32 -5.46 -9.91
CA LEU A 421 -10.14 -4.33 -10.37
C LEU A 421 -9.34 -3.06 -10.61
N LEU A 422 -8.10 -2.98 -10.11
CA LEU A 422 -7.27 -1.80 -10.29
C LEU A 422 -6.63 -1.75 -11.69
N PRO A 423 -6.40 -0.55 -12.24
CA PRO A 423 -5.51 -0.41 -13.39
C PRO A 423 -4.14 -1.00 -13.08
N SER A 424 -3.63 -1.86 -13.96
CA SER A 424 -2.33 -2.56 -13.77
C SER A 424 -1.19 -1.59 -13.53
N GLU A 425 -1.20 -0.45 -14.20
CA GLU A 425 -0.20 0.61 -14.05
C GLU A 425 -0.07 1.11 -12.61
N LEU A 426 -1.16 1.26 -11.86
CA LEU A 426 -1.10 1.70 -10.46
C LEU A 426 -0.47 0.63 -9.56
N ILE A 427 -0.71 -0.65 -9.84
CA ILE A 427 -0.08 -1.75 -9.11
C ILE A 427 1.43 -1.77 -9.42
N GLU A 428 1.81 -1.62 -10.68
CA GLU A 428 3.21 -1.62 -11.14
C GLU A 428 4.03 -0.49 -10.52
N LEU A 429 3.42 0.68 -10.31
CA LEU A 429 4.06 1.83 -9.69
C LEU A 429 4.30 1.66 -8.19
N CYS A 430 3.60 0.73 -7.52
CA CYS A 430 3.88 0.37 -6.14
C CYS A 430 5.12 -0.52 -6.05
N ASN A 431 6.29 0.06 -5.82
CA ASN A 431 7.54 -0.70 -5.78
C ASN A 431 7.65 -1.60 -4.54
N THR A 432 7.06 -1.21 -3.42
CA THR A 432 6.97 -2.05 -2.22
C THR A 432 5.55 -2.61 -2.09
N ARG A 433 5.43 -3.92 -2.01
CA ARG A 433 4.14 -4.61 -1.96
C ARG A 433 4.08 -5.54 -0.76
N PHE A 434 3.04 -5.34 0.04
CA PHE A 434 2.64 -6.19 1.14
C PHE A 434 1.44 -7.01 0.68
N VAL A 435 1.65 -8.28 0.41
CA VAL A 435 0.57 -9.18 -0.04
C VAL A 435 0.24 -10.13 1.10
N HIS A 436 -0.83 -9.84 1.80
CA HIS A 436 -1.41 -10.70 2.82
C HIS A 436 -2.15 -11.88 2.18
N LYS A 437 -2.76 -12.72 3.01
CA LYS A 437 -3.59 -13.84 2.55
C LYS A 437 -4.53 -13.42 1.43
N LEU A 438 -4.43 -14.12 0.30
CA LEU A 438 -5.20 -13.87 -0.90
C LEU A 438 -5.44 -15.19 -1.64
N GLY A 439 -6.69 -15.58 -1.85
CA GLY A 439 -7.03 -16.88 -2.44
C GLY A 439 -7.72 -16.78 -3.80
N SER A 440 -8.17 -15.59 -4.19
CA SER A 440 -8.86 -15.39 -5.48
C SER A 440 -7.88 -15.43 -6.65
N THR A 441 -8.06 -16.36 -7.60
CA THR A 441 -7.21 -16.50 -8.79
C THR A 441 -7.05 -15.20 -9.59
N PRO A 442 -8.12 -14.42 -9.91
CA PRO A 442 -7.97 -13.15 -10.61
C PRO A 442 -7.10 -12.14 -9.86
N ASN A 443 -7.25 -12.08 -8.52
CA ASN A 443 -6.47 -11.16 -7.71
C ASN A 443 -4.99 -11.57 -7.60
N LEU A 444 -4.72 -12.86 -7.48
CA LEU A 444 -3.35 -13.41 -7.50
C LEU A 444 -2.68 -13.13 -8.84
N GLU A 445 -3.37 -13.39 -9.93
CA GLU A 445 -2.83 -13.21 -11.29
C GLU A 445 -2.49 -11.73 -11.57
N ALA A 446 -3.36 -10.79 -11.17
CA ALA A 446 -3.10 -9.37 -11.34
C ALA A 446 -1.83 -8.91 -10.59
N LEU A 447 -1.58 -9.45 -9.39
CA LEU A 447 -0.36 -9.15 -8.64
C LEU A 447 0.85 -9.86 -9.22
N ARG A 448 0.72 -11.10 -9.65
CA ARG A 448 1.80 -11.91 -10.24
C ARG A 448 2.35 -11.29 -11.52
N GLN A 449 1.47 -10.82 -12.41
CA GLN A 449 1.85 -10.15 -13.65
C GLN A 449 2.60 -8.84 -13.42
N SER A 450 2.31 -8.16 -12.32
CA SER A 450 2.89 -6.85 -12.00
C SER A 450 4.04 -6.88 -10.99
N THR A 451 4.37 -8.05 -10.41
CA THR A 451 5.39 -8.19 -9.38
C THR A 451 6.51 -9.11 -9.82
N GLY A 452 7.70 -8.56 -10.06
CA GLY A 452 8.90 -9.35 -10.32
C GLY A 452 9.55 -9.90 -9.04
N ASN A 453 10.54 -10.77 -9.19
CA ASN A 453 11.35 -11.33 -8.10
C ASN A 453 10.60 -12.11 -7.02
N VAL A 454 9.50 -12.75 -7.38
CA VAL A 454 8.74 -13.64 -6.50
C VAL A 454 8.66 -15.02 -7.14
N SER A 455 9.17 -16.03 -6.46
CA SER A 455 9.11 -17.41 -6.94
C SER A 455 7.69 -17.98 -6.93
N ASP A 456 7.43 -18.97 -7.77
CA ASP A 456 6.12 -19.64 -7.85
C ASP A 456 5.71 -20.26 -6.52
N SER A 457 6.67 -20.76 -5.78
CA SER A 457 6.47 -21.30 -4.45
C SER A 457 5.96 -20.27 -3.44
N LEU A 458 6.46 -19.03 -3.49
CA LEU A 458 5.98 -17.95 -2.63
C LEU A 458 4.54 -17.53 -3.01
N TRP A 459 4.21 -17.51 -4.30
CA TRP A 459 2.84 -17.28 -4.74
C TRP A 459 1.90 -18.38 -4.23
N ALA A 460 2.35 -19.63 -4.22
CA ALA A 460 1.56 -20.76 -3.73
C ALA A 460 1.27 -20.69 -2.22
N LEU A 461 2.09 -19.99 -1.42
CA LEU A 461 1.88 -19.82 0.03
C LEU A 461 0.76 -18.83 0.36
N LEU A 462 0.45 -17.87 -0.52
CA LEU A 462 -0.47 -16.77 -0.21
C LEU A 462 -1.85 -17.19 0.32
N PRO A 463 -2.51 -18.25 -0.22
CA PRO A 463 -3.79 -18.70 0.31
C PRO A 463 -3.72 -19.27 1.74
N SER A 464 -2.56 -19.74 2.17
CA SER A 464 -2.34 -20.36 3.47
C SER A 464 -1.81 -19.42 4.55
N LEU A 465 -1.42 -18.18 4.18
CA LEU A 465 -0.89 -17.22 5.14
C LEU A 465 -1.86 -16.95 6.30
N GLY A 466 -1.30 -16.85 7.49
CA GLY A 466 -2.01 -16.47 8.71
C GLY A 466 -2.28 -14.97 8.79
N LYS A 467 -3.01 -14.56 9.83
CA LYS A 467 -3.29 -13.15 10.12
C LYS A 467 -2.00 -12.40 10.48
N GLY A 468 -1.72 -11.32 9.78
CA GLY A 468 -0.51 -10.50 9.95
C GLY A 468 0.70 -11.02 9.20
N GLU A 469 0.65 -12.24 8.66
CA GLU A 469 1.67 -12.74 7.75
C GLU A 469 1.52 -12.10 6.37
N VAL A 470 2.65 -11.84 5.72
CA VAL A 470 2.68 -11.09 4.48
C VAL A 470 3.85 -11.53 3.60
N LEU A 471 3.57 -11.71 2.31
CA LEU A 471 4.61 -11.72 1.28
C LEU A 471 5.01 -10.27 1.03
N LEU A 472 6.26 -9.94 1.32
CA LEU A 472 6.82 -8.61 1.17
C LEU A 472 7.82 -8.60 0.02
N ALA A 473 7.46 -7.89 -1.04
CA ALA A 473 8.31 -7.62 -2.18
C ALA A 473 8.73 -6.14 -2.16
N SER A 474 10.02 -5.89 -2.19
CA SER A 474 10.59 -4.53 -2.21
C SER A 474 11.92 -4.54 -2.97
N PRO A 475 12.26 -3.46 -3.71
CA PRO A 475 13.56 -3.33 -4.35
C PRO A 475 14.74 -3.25 -3.36
N GLU A 476 14.45 -3.12 -2.06
CA GLU A 476 15.50 -3.13 -1.02
C GLU A 476 15.95 -4.55 -0.67
N PHE A 477 15.12 -5.52 -0.95
CA PHE A 477 15.40 -6.92 -0.68
C PHE A 477 15.93 -7.62 -1.93
N GLU A 478 16.85 -8.53 -1.71
CA GLU A 478 17.37 -9.38 -2.81
C GLU A 478 16.27 -10.20 -3.47
N GLN A 479 15.30 -10.64 -2.66
CA GLN A 479 14.12 -11.40 -3.08
C GLN A 479 12.93 -11.03 -2.20
N ALA A 480 11.74 -11.39 -2.67
CA ALA A 480 10.56 -11.33 -1.82
C ALA A 480 10.69 -12.29 -0.62
N ILE A 481 10.23 -11.84 0.51
CA ILE A 481 10.31 -12.56 1.79
C ILE A 481 8.92 -12.76 2.38
N VAL A 482 8.75 -13.73 3.26
CA VAL A 482 7.55 -13.87 4.07
C VAL A 482 7.84 -13.35 5.47
N ALA A 483 7.07 -12.37 5.92
CA ALA A 483 7.26 -11.69 7.19
C ALA A 483 5.99 -11.72 8.04
N LEU A 484 6.17 -11.67 9.35
CA LEU A 484 5.10 -11.40 10.31
C LEU A 484 5.17 -9.92 10.70
N VAL A 485 4.17 -9.15 10.31
CA VAL A 485 4.07 -7.74 10.69
C VAL A 485 3.68 -7.63 12.15
N ARG A 486 4.41 -6.79 12.91
CA ARG A 486 4.08 -6.54 14.31
C ARG A 486 2.67 -5.97 14.50
N PRO A 487 2.06 -6.13 15.67
CA PRO A 487 0.85 -5.39 16.01
C PRO A 487 1.10 -3.87 16.02
N ASN A 488 0.05 -3.10 15.73
CA ASN A 488 0.04 -1.65 15.89
C ASN A 488 0.17 -1.25 17.37
N LYS A 489 0.76 -0.10 17.66
CA LYS A 489 0.92 0.45 19.01
C LYS A 489 -0.26 1.32 19.42
N SER A 490 -0.82 2.03 18.48
CA SER A 490 -1.96 2.92 18.67
C SER A 490 -3.29 2.17 18.50
N LYS A 491 -4.35 2.71 19.07
CA LYS A 491 -5.69 2.10 19.04
C LYS A 491 -6.25 2.10 17.63
N ARG A 492 -6.84 0.97 17.25
CA ARG A 492 -7.66 0.81 16.06
C ARG A 492 -9.08 0.46 16.48
N LEU A 493 -10.04 1.16 15.93
CA LEU A 493 -11.43 0.78 16.12
C LEU A 493 -11.76 -0.38 15.18
N ARG A 494 -12.38 -1.42 15.71
CA ARG A 494 -12.96 -2.50 14.92
C ARG A 494 -14.46 -2.41 15.07
N VAL A 495 -15.15 -2.42 13.96
CA VAL A 495 -16.60 -2.61 13.98
C VAL A 495 -16.82 -4.11 14.19
N GLU A 496 -16.96 -4.52 15.45
CA GLU A 496 -17.45 -5.86 15.76
C GLU A 496 -18.96 -5.85 15.52
N PHE A 497 -19.37 -6.43 14.43
CA PHE A 497 -20.76 -6.83 14.29
C PHE A 497 -20.96 -8.02 15.23
N GLY A 498 -21.62 -7.76 16.38
CA GLY A 498 -22.04 -8.78 17.33
C GLY A 498 -23.06 -9.74 16.75
#